data_42b77ea4d157027bc7b291325620fad0
#
_entry.id   42b77ea4d157027bc7b291325620fad0
#
_cell.length_a   1.000
_cell.length_b   1.000
_cell.length_c   1.000
_cell.angle_alpha   90.00
_cell.angle_beta   90.00
_cell.angle_gamma   90.00
#
_symmetry.space_group_name_H-M   'P 1'
#
loop_
_entity.id
_entity.type
_entity.pdbx_description
1 polymer ?
#
loop_
_entity_poly.entity_id
_entity_poly.type
_entity_poly.pdbx_seq_one_letter_code
_entity_poly.pdbx_strand_id
1 'polypeptide(L)'
;MAKLTDKQEMFCLEYLIDLNATQAAIRAGYSEKTAKDIASQNLAKLNIQERIQKLKSEREKELKVDALWVLERSIELHDRCS
;
A
#
# COMPACT_ATOMS: atom_id res chain seq x y z
N MET A 1 7.88 -19.44 6.65
CA MET A 1 7.35 -18.11 6.41
C MET A 1 6.48 -17.65 7.56
N ALA A 2 6.80 -16.53 8.12
CA ALA A 2 6.03 -15.99 9.23
C ALA A 2 4.70 -15.43 8.73
N LYS A 3 3.62 -16.01 9.24
CA LYS A 3 2.29 -15.49 8.95
C LYS A 3 2.08 -14.21 9.74
N LEU A 4 1.58 -13.19 9.09
CA LEU A 4 1.19 -11.97 9.78
C LEU A 4 -0.08 -12.22 10.59
N THR A 5 -0.17 -11.56 11.74
CA THR A 5 -1.40 -11.60 12.52
C THR A 5 -2.48 -10.78 11.79
N ASP A 6 -3.74 -10.98 12.18
CA ASP A 6 -4.84 -10.22 11.58
C ASP A 6 -4.63 -8.71 11.73
N LYS A 7 -4.13 -8.29 12.88
CA LYS A 7 -3.84 -6.87 13.12
C LYS A 7 -2.72 -6.38 12.22
N GLN A 8 -1.68 -7.18 12.02
CA GLN A 8 -0.58 -6.81 11.15
C GLN A 8 -1.02 -6.71 9.69
N GLU A 9 -1.85 -7.64 9.24
CA GLU A 9 -2.44 -7.59 7.90
C GLU A 9 -3.27 -6.31 7.72
N MET A 10 -4.13 -6.03 8.68
CA MET A 10 -4.97 -4.83 8.65
C MET A 10 -4.10 -3.57 8.65
N PHE A 11 -3.03 -3.57 9.44
CA PHE A 11 -2.09 -2.46 9.48
C PHE A 11 -1.50 -2.19 8.09
N CYS A 12 -1.08 -3.24 7.40
CA CYS A 12 -0.51 -3.10 6.07
C CYS A 12 -1.52 -2.53 5.08
N LEU A 13 -2.75 -3.04 5.10
CA LEU A 13 -3.80 -2.58 4.20
C LEU A 13 -4.17 -1.11 4.46
N GLU A 14 -4.34 -0.77 5.73
CA GLU A 14 -4.70 0.60 6.11
C GLU A 14 -3.56 1.58 5.82
N TYR A 15 -2.32 1.13 6.01
CA TYR A 15 -1.16 1.97 5.72
C TYR A 15 -1.12 2.38 4.25
N LEU A 16 -1.49 1.49 3.36
CA LEU A 16 -1.49 1.78 1.92
C LEU A 16 -2.55 2.81 1.53
N ILE A 17 -3.61 2.93 2.31
CA ILE A 17 -4.69 3.89 2.02
C ILE A 17 -4.22 5.32 2.29
N ASP A 18 -3.69 5.55 3.49
CA ASP A 18 -3.33 6.89 3.95
C ASP A 18 -1.84 7.16 3.91
N LEU A 19 -1.02 6.13 3.87
CA LEU A 19 0.43 6.20 4.05
C LEU A 19 0.78 6.82 5.40
N ASN A 20 -0.11 6.68 6.38
CA ASN A 20 0.06 7.16 7.73
C ASN A 20 0.10 5.98 8.69
N ALA A 21 1.30 5.60 9.11
CA ALA A 21 1.51 4.40 9.91
C ALA A 21 0.79 4.46 11.26
N THR A 22 0.79 5.62 11.90
CA THR A 22 0.13 5.79 13.18
C THR A 22 -1.38 5.57 13.07
N GLN A 23 -2.00 6.18 12.08
CA GLN A 23 -3.44 6.00 11.84
C GLN A 23 -3.75 4.58 11.42
N ALA A 24 -2.89 3.98 10.60
CA ALA A 24 -3.06 2.59 10.21
C ALA A 24 -3.05 1.66 11.42
N ALA A 25 -2.16 1.90 12.37
CA ALA A 25 -2.11 1.11 13.60
C ALA A 25 -3.38 1.26 14.42
N ILE A 26 -3.90 2.48 14.54
CA ILE A 26 -5.14 2.73 15.29
C ILE A 26 -6.31 1.99 14.62
N ARG A 27 -6.42 2.08 13.30
CA ARG A 27 -7.48 1.41 12.55
C ARG A 27 -7.35 -0.11 12.60
N ALA A 28 -6.12 -0.60 12.71
CA ALA A 28 -5.88 -2.04 12.84
C ALA A 28 -6.27 -2.61 14.20
N GLY A 29 -6.56 -1.74 15.15
CA GLY A 29 -7.00 -2.16 16.48
C GLY A 29 -5.96 -2.01 17.58
N TYR A 30 -4.85 -1.36 17.29
CA TYR A 30 -3.85 -1.06 18.30
C TYR A 30 -4.25 0.16 19.11
N SER A 31 -3.76 0.23 20.36
CA SER A 31 -4.07 1.35 21.24
C SER A 31 -3.52 2.67 20.70
N GLU A 32 -4.30 3.72 20.79
CA GLU A 32 -3.89 5.05 20.36
C GLU A 32 -2.62 5.53 21.05
N LYS A 33 -2.47 5.17 22.32
CA LYS A 33 -1.29 5.56 23.10
C LYS A 33 -0.01 4.93 22.60
N THR A 34 -0.09 3.70 22.07
CA THR A 34 1.06 2.95 21.60
C THR A 34 1.14 2.85 20.08
N ALA A 35 0.13 3.40 19.39
CA ALA A 35 0.06 3.27 17.94
C ALA A 35 1.30 3.78 17.23
N LYS A 36 1.86 4.89 17.66
CA LYS A 36 3.07 5.46 17.07
C LYS A 36 4.26 4.50 17.23
N ASP A 37 4.43 3.96 18.42
CA ASP A 37 5.52 3.03 18.69
C ASP A 37 5.32 1.71 17.95
N ILE A 38 4.10 1.20 17.96
CA ILE A 38 3.77 -0.05 17.28
C ILE A 38 3.93 0.11 15.76
N ALA A 39 3.50 1.24 15.22
CA ALA A 39 3.67 1.54 13.80
C ALA A 39 5.14 1.54 13.41
N SER A 40 5.96 2.19 14.21
CA SER A 40 7.41 2.23 13.99
C SER A 40 8.02 0.83 14.05
N GLN A 41 7.63 0.04 15.04
CA GLN A 41 8.10 -1.33 15.20
C GLN A 41 7.67 -2.22 14.03
N ASN A 42 6.42 -2.10 13.62
CA ASN A 42 5.91 -2.88 12.50
C ASN A 42 6.64 -2.54 11.21
N LEU A 43 6.86 -1.27 10.94
CA LEU A 43 7.57 -0.85 9.74
C LEU A 43 9.01 -1.32 9.72
N ALA A 44 9.60 -1.55 10.89
CA ALA A 44 10.96 -2.06 11.00
C ALA A 44 11.05 -3.58 10.79
N LYS A 45 9.92 -4.29 10.88
CA LYS A 45 9.90 -5.73 10.70
C LYS A 45 9.94 -6.09 9.22
N LEU A 46 10.81 -7.04 8.89
CA LEU A 46 11.00 -7.44 7.50
C LEU A 46 9.72 -8.03 6.90
N ASN A 47 9.02 -8.88 7.65
CA ASN A 47 7.78 -9.50 7.15
C ASN A 47 6.70 -8.46 6.86
N ILE A 48 6.63 -7.41 7.65
CA ILE A 48 5.71 -6.29 7.41
C ILE A 48 6.11 -5.54 6.15
N GLN A 49 7.39 -5.24 6.00
CA GLN A 49 7.90 -4.54 4.82
C GLN A 49 7.64 -5.33 3.55
N GLU A 50 7.89 -6.62 3.58
CA GLU A 50 7.63 -7.50 2.44
C GLU A 50 6.15 -7.53 2.07
N ARG A 51 5.28 -7.60 3.07
CA ARG A 51 3.83 -7.61 2.81
C ARG A 51 3.38 -6.29 2.21
N ILE A 52 3.85 -5.18 2.74
CA ILE A 52 3.52 -3.84 2.20
C ILE A 52 4.01 -3.72 0.77
N GLN A 53 5.23 -4.14 0.50
CA GLN A 53 5.79 -4.13 -0.85
C GLN A 53 4.95 -4.96 -1.82
N LYS A 54 4.55 -6.13 -1.39
CA LYS A 54 3.73 -7.02 -2.21
C LYS A 54 2.38 -6.39 -2.55
N LEU A 55 1.70 -5.86 -1.55
CA LEU A 55 0.41 -5.21 -1.74
C LEU A 55 0.54 -3.97 -2.63
N LYS A 56 1.58 -3.20 -2.41
CA LYS A 56 1.85 -2.00 -3.21
C LYS A 56 2.12 -2.37 -4.66
N SER A 57 2.89 -3.42 -4.89
CA SER A 57 3.20 -3.89 -6.23
C SER A 57 1.94 -4.36 -6.98
N GLU A 58 1.08 -5.09 -6.30
CA GLU A 58 -0.19 -5.52 -6.89
C GLU A 58 -1.06 -4.33 -7.28
N ARG A 59 -1.12 -3.34 -6.41
CA ARG A 59 -1.89 -2.13 -6.65
C ARG A 59 -1.31 -1.32 -7.80
N GLU A 60 0.01 -1.20 -7.87
CA GLU A 60 0.68 -0.51 -8.96
C GLU A 60 0.46 -1.20 -10.30
N LYS A 61 0.42 -2.52 -10.32
CA LYS A 61 0.13 -3.26 -11.54
C LYS A 61 -1.24 -2.92 -12.10
N GLU A 62 -2.24 -2.85 -11.25
CA GLU A 62 -3.59 -2.48 -11.66
C GLU A 62 -3.62 -1.05 -12.19
N LEU A 63 -2.98 -0.13 -11.49
CA LEU A 63 -2.92 1.27 -11.91
C LEU A 63 -2.14 1.43 -13.21
N LYS A 64 -1.06 0.67 -13.38
CA LYS A 64 -0.27 0.72 -14.61
C LYS A 64 -1.05 0.24 -15.82
N VAL A 65 -1.85 -0.81 -15.67
CA VAL A 65 -2.67 -1.31 -16.76
C VAL A 65 -3.67 -0.24 -17.20
N ASP A 66 -4.34 0.39 -16.26
CA ASP A 66 -5.27 1.47 -16.56
C ASP A 66 -4.56 2.67 -17.19
N ALA A 67 -3.42 3.04 -16.66
CA ALA A 67 -2.65 4.17 -17.16
C ALA A 67 -2.14 3.91 -18.57
N LEU A 68 -1.66 2.70 -18.83
CA LEU A 68 -1.19 2.33 -20.18
C LEU A 68 -2.33 2.39 -21.19
N TRP A 69 -3.51 1.97 -20.81
CA TRP A 69 -4.67 2.01 -21.67
C TRP A 69 -5.01 3.43 -22.06
N VAL A 70 -5.00 4.33 -21.11
CA VAL A 70 -5.27 5.75 -21.34
C VAL A 70 -4.18 6.38 -22.20
N LEU A 71 -2.93 6.04 -21.92
CA LEU A 71 -1.80 6.54 -22.69
C LEU A 71 -1.83 6.08 -24.15
N GLU A 72 -2.21 4.85 -24.39
CA GLU A 72 -2.36 4.35 -25.75
C GLU A 72 -3.35 5.17 -26.53
N ARG A 73 -4.49 5.49 -25.92
CA ARG A 73 -5.50 6.31 -26.56
C ARG A 73 -4.99 7.72 -26.83
N SER A 74 -4.27 8.27 -25.87
CA SER A 74 -3.70 9.60 -26.02
C SER A 74 -2.67 9.65 -27.15
N ILE A 75 -1.85 8.62 -27.24
CA ILE A 75 -0.85 8.52 -28.30
C ILE A 75 -1.52 8.42 -29.66
N GLU A 76 -2.57 7.63 -29.79
CA GLU A 76 -3.32 7.52 -31.02
C GLU A 76 -3.88 8.85 -31.47
N LEU A 77 -4.49 9.58 -30.55
CA LEU A 77 -5.04 10.89 -30.82
C LEU A 77 -3.92 11.87 -31.24
N HIS A 78 -2.77 11.74 -30.61
CA HIS A 78 -1.63 12.59 -30.92
C HIS A 78 -1.12 12.32 -32.33
N ASP A 79 -1.04 11.08 -32.72
CA ASP A 79 -0.62 10.69 -34.05
C ASP A 79 -1.56 11.22 -35.11
N ARG A 80 -2.83 11.21 -34.86
CA ARG A 80 -3.82 11.75 -35.78
C ARG A 80 -3.73 13.25 -35.93
N CYS A 81 -3.34 13.90 -34.87
CA CYS A 81 -3.18 15.34 -34.89
C CYS A 81 -1.92 15.78 -35.62
N SER A 82 -0.93 14.91 -35.64
CA SER A 82 0.30 15.22 -36.35
C SER A 82 0.20 14.89 -37.78
#